data_a0ef8eea385abdb63689a1d0c81347fd
#
_entry.id   a0ef8eea385abdb63689a1d0c81347fd
#
_cell.length_a   1.000
_cell.length_b   1.000
_cell.length_c   1.000
_cell.angle_alpha   90.00
_cell.angle_beta   90.00
_cell.angle_gamma   90.00
#
_symmetry.space_group_name_H-M   'P 1'
#
loop_
_entity.id
_entity.type
_entity.pdbx_description
1 polymer ?
#
loop_
_entity_poly.entity_id
_entity_poly.type
_entity_poly.pdbx_seq_one_letter_code
_entity_poly.pdbx_strand_id
1 'polypeptide(L)'
;MSVVEKDDQVGLSLETKEKAWGPDYLDLGFTLEDSLDGRASYNLNGVVRATNINPLGGEWRTELTLGDKTRVISELYQPIDYGSDWFTSAIVGFVREDRALYEEGTLTSTYSTETREYGFDAGYSLDTRGEFRIGFRQADIKNNRLLGADSLSTKVDDSRYFARLGFDTLDSLGFPTEGARVLGEYSIYDAKLGATRQYDGVTLDILYPFYHSQGMTLVGQGYFSYLFENAVTDVTPRYSLGGFTRLSGYSPDEISGRHAGLLSFMGYKRLNERAVVPIDQHLFIGFSLEAGNVFQDRNEIRWGNALSGGSLFVGADTAVGPGYLSFGRTEGGRRSVTLSVGRPFADRD
;
A
#
# COMPACT_ATOMS: atom_id res chain seq x y z
N MET A 1 25.27 -30.63 -7.85
CA MET A 1 26.56 -30.23 -7.31
C MET A 1 27.36 -31.49 -7.07
N SER A 2 28.44 -31.71 -7.76
CA SER A 2 29.29 -32.91 -7.60
C SER A 2 30.76 -32.50 -7.48
N VAL A 3 31.52 -33.24 -6.69
CA VAL A 3 32.96 -33.06 -6.58
C VAL A 3 33.59 -33.82 -7.75
N VAL A 4 34.45 -33.16 -8.52
CA VAL A 4 35.17 -33.75 -9.66
C VAL A 4 36.65 -33.66 -9.36
N GLU A 5 37.34 -34.79 -9.47
CA GLU A 5 38.77 -34.92 -9.31
C GLU A 5 39.39 -35.05 -10.69
N LYS A 6 40.25 -34.10 -11.06
CA LYS A 6 40.97 -34.12 -12.33
C LYS A 6 42.40 -33.60 -12.11
N ASP A 7 43.38 -34.38 -12.58
CA ASP A 7 44.81 -34.04 -12.53
C ASP A 7 45.34 -33.66 -11.14
N ASP A 8 44.99 -34.47 -10.08
CA ASP A 8 45.32 -34.25 -8.68
C ASP A 8 44.71 -32.94 -8.06
N GLN A 9 43.75 -32.33 -8.74
CA GLN A 9 42.99 -31.19 -8.23
C GLN A 9 41.55 -31.60 -7.98
N VAL A 10 41.04 -31.19 -6.82
CA VAL A 10 39.65 -31.37 -6.44
C VAL A 10 38.88 -30.11 -6.83
N GLY A 11 37.92 -30.27 -7.70
CA GLY A 11 37.05 -29.18 -8.16
C GLY A 11 35.59 -29.45 -7.88
N LEU A 12 34.79 -28.40 -7.86
CA LEU A 12 33.33 -28.46 -7.72
C LEU A 12 32.70 -28.29 -9.11
N SER A 13 31.98 -29.32 -9.56
CA SER A 13 31.13 -29.19 -10.76
C SER A 13 29.76 -28.69 -10.36
N LEU A 14 29.37 -27.51 -10.84
CA LEU A 14 28.04 -26.95 -10.68
C LEU A 14 27.29 -27.17 -11.99
N GLU A 15 26.30 -28.03 -11.96
CA GLU A 15 25.34 -28.17 -13.07
C GLU A 15 24.13 -27.30 -12.75
N THR A 16 23.96 -26.20 -13.49
CA THR A 16 22.80 -25.34 -13.40
C THR A 16 21.75 -25.83 -14.38
N LYS A 17 20.56 -26.09 -13.90
CA LYS A 17 19.40 -26.42 -14.72
C LYS A 17 18.48 -25.21 -14.69
N GLU A 18 18.24 -24.59 -15.84
CA GLU A 18 17.25 -23.53 -15.98
C GLU A 18 15.88 -24.07 -15.56
N LYS A 19 15.12 -23.24 -14.82
CA LYS A 19 13.75 -23.58 -14.48
C LYS A 19 12.90 -23.58 -15.74
N ALA A 20 12.04 -24.59 -15.90
CA ALA A 20 11.22 -24.77 -17.09
C ALA A 20 10.17 -23.66 -17.32
N TRP A 21 9.92 -22.81 -16.32
CA TRP A 21 8.96 -21.70 -16.34
C TRP A 21 9.66 -20.32 -16.41
N GLY A 22 10.87 -20.27 -16.96
CA GLY A 22 11.57 -19.06 -17.41
C GLY A 22 11.78 -17.96 -16.35
N PRO A 23 12.30 -16.81 -16.76
CA PRO A 23 12.51 -15.66 -15.89
C PRO A 23 11.25 -14.82 -15.64
N ASP A 24 10.13 -15.13 -16.28
CA ASP A 24 8.91 -14.34 -16.22
C ASP A 24 7.97 -14.88 -15.14
N TYR A 25 7.31 -13.96 -14.42
CA TYR A 25 6.41 -14.29 -13.32
C TYR A 25 5.03 -13.69 -13.57
N LEU A 26 4.00 -14.44 -13.21
CA LEU A 26 2.63 -13.98 -13.13
C LEU A 26 2.12 -14.25 -11.72
N ASP A 27 1.87 -13.18 -10.98
CA ASP A 27 1.22 -13.23 -9.67
C ASP A 27 -0.24 -12.81 -9.82
N LEU A 28 -1.15 -13.56 -9.22
CA LEU A 28 -2.56 -13.24 -9.18
C LEU A 28 -3.01 -13.09 -7.73
N GLY A 29 -3.84 -12.10 -7.49
CA GLY A 29 -4.40 -11.82 -6.17
C GLY A 29 -5.85 -11.37 -6.28
N PHE A 30 -6.56 -11.51 -5.18
CA PHE A 30 -7.92 -11.03 -5.03
C PHE A 30 -8.00 -10.18 -3.77
N THR A 31 -8.68 -9.04 -3.85
CA THR A 31 -8.96 -8.20 -2.69
C THR A 31 -10.47 -8.03 -2.60
N LEU A 32 -11.02 -8.35 -1.44
CA LEU A 32 -12.40 -8.09 -1.06
C LEU A 32 -12.37 -7.31 0.24
N GLU A 33 -13.10 -6.22 0.30
CA GLU A 33 -13.36 -5.50 1.52
C GLU A 33 -14.84 -5.14 1.58
N ASP A 34 -15.57 -5.64 2.59
CA ASP A 34 -16.98 -5.39 2.78
C ASP A 34 -17.21 -4.92 4.22
N SER A 35 -17.68 -3.70 4.37
CA SER A 35 -18.00 -3.10 5.68
C SER A 35 -19.35 -3.54 6.22
N LEU A 36 -20.09 -4.41 5.52
CA LEU A 36 -21.42 -4.93 5.85
C LEU A 36 -22.46 -3.84 6.15
N ASP A 37 -22.18 -2.59 5.81
CA ASP A 37 -23.08 -1.43 5.87
C ASP A 37 -23.64 -1.04 4.48
N GLY A 38 -23.40 -1.90 3.49
CA GLY A 38 -23.84 -1.71 2.10
C GLY A 38 -22.73 -1.20 1.17
N ARG A 39 -21.48 -1.18 1.63
CA ARG A 39 -20.31 -0.85 0.80
C ARG A 39 -19.36 -2.04 0.74
N ALA A 40 -19.31 -2.67 -0.40
CA ALA A 40 -18.37 -3.73 -0.72
C ALA A 40 -17.45 -3.27 -1.85
N SER A 41 -16.18 -3.56 -1.74
CA SER A 41 -15.17 -3.36 -2.78
C SER A 41 -14.51 -4.69 -3.11
N TYR A 42 -14.40 -4.99 -4.39
CA TYR A 42 -13.71 -6.19 -4.85
C TYR A 42 -12.79 -5.85 -6.01
N ASN A 43 -11.58 -6.41 -5.97
CA ASN A 43 -10.60 -6.21 -7.02
C ASN A 43 -9.85 -7.51 -7.31
N LEU A 44 -9.66 -7.79 -8.58
CA LEU A 44 -8.76 -8.81 -9.09
C LEU A 44 -7.42 -8.13 -9.41
N ASN A 45 -6.35 -8.61 -8.82
CA ASN A 45 -5.02 -8.06 -9.00
C ASN A 45 -4.15 -9.03 -9.78
N GLY A 46 -3.34 -8.52 -10.69
CA GLY A 46 -2.36 -9.28 -11.44
C GLY A 46 -1.05 -8.50 -11.57
N VAL A 47 0.07 -9.18 -11.42
CA VAL A 47 1.40 -8.62 -11.70
C VAL A 47 2.10 -9.52 -12.69
N VAL A 48 2.47 -8.96 -13.83
CA VAL A 48 3.33 -9.61 -14.82
C VAL A 48 4.70 -8.98 -14.70
N ARG A 49 5.73 -9.81 -14.54
CA ARG A 49 7.12 -9.37 -14.48
C ARG A 49 7.95 -10.18 -15.45
N ALA A 50 8.54 -9.50 -16.43
CA ALA A 50 9.57 -10.05 -17.30
C ALA A 50 10.94 -9.58 -16.79
N THR A 51 11.80 -10.53 -16.41
CA THR A 51 13.13 -10.25 -15.85
C THR A 51 14.21 -10.54 -16.90
N ASN A 52 15.38 -9.92 -16.71
CA ASN A 52 16.53 -10.11 -17.62
C ASN A 52 16.19 -9.80 -19.09
N ILE A 53 15.38 -8.77 -19.36
CA ILE A 53 15.03 -8.35 -20.72
C ILE A 53 16.24 -7.86 -21.54
N ASN A 54 17.37 -7.64 -20.87
CA ASN A 54 18.65 -7.31 -21.47
C ASN A 54 19.83 -7.82 -20.62
N PRO A 55 21.09 -7.79 -21.13
CA PRO A 55 22.26 -8.30 -20.41
C PRO A 55 22.57 -7.61 -19.08
N LEU A 56 22.05 -6.41 -18.84
CA LEU A 56 22.25 -5.67 -17.57
C LEU A 56 21.24 -6.05 -16.49
N GLY A 57 20.32 -7.01 -16.77
CA GLY A 57 19.29 -7.41 -15.81
C GLY A 57 18.11 -6.45 -15.76
N GLY A 58 17.79 -5.76 -16.87
CA GLY A 58 16.59 -4.94 -16.97
C GLY A 58 15.32 -5.75 -16.71
N GLU A 59 14.30 -5.12 -16.11
CA GLU A 59 13.01 -5.74 -15.81
C GLU A 59 11.87 -4.90 -16.35
N TRP A 60 10.82 -5.57 -16.78
CA TRP A 60 9.55 -4.96 -17.14
C TRP A 60 8.46 -5.53 -16.25
N ARG A 61 7.83 -4.67 -15.49
CA ARG A 61 6.76 -5.01 -14.57
C ARG A 61 5.48 -4.29 -14.99
N THR A 62 4.37 -5.02 -15.03
CA THR A 62 3.04 -4.45 -15.24
C THR A 62 2.10 -4.95 -14.16
N GLU A 63 1.50 -4.02 -13.46
CA GLU A 63 0.45 -4.26 -12.47
C GLU A 63 -0.91 -3.97 -13.07
N LEU A 64 -1.85 -4.86 -12.83
CA LEU A 64 -3.23 -4.76 -13.27
C LEU A 64 -4.16 -4.95 -12.08
N THR A 65 -5.08 -4.03 -11.87
CA THR A 65 -6.20 -4.17 -10.95
C THR A 65 -7.50 -3.97 -11.71
N LEU A 66 -8.45 -4.87 -11.55
CA LEU A 66 -9.75 -4.85 -12.20
C LEU A 66 -10.85 -5.07 -11.16
N GLY A 67 -11.82 -4.19 -11.12
CA GLY A 67 -12.95 -4.22 -10.18
C GLY A 67 -13.46 -2.81 -9.91
N ASP A 68 -13.69 -2.48 -8.67
CA ASP A 68 -14.09 -1.13 -8.25
C ASP A 68 -12.98 -0.10 -8.52
N LYS A 69 -11.72 -0.55 -8.43
CA LYS A 69 -10.57 0.20 -8.92
C LYS A 69 -10.06 -0.45 -10.20
N THR A 70 -9.91 0.33 -11.26
CA THR A 70 -9.15 -0.06 -12.46
C THR A 70 -7.80 0.59 -12.38
N ARG A 71 -6.73 -0.20 -12.34
CA ARG A 71 -5.33 0.29 -12.30
C ARG A 71 -4.51 -0.50 -13.31
N VAL A 72 -3.75 0.20 -14.11
CA VAL A 72 -2.72 -0.37 -15.01
C VAL A 72 -1.47 0.48 -14.83
N ILE A 73 -0.45 -0.08 -14.24
CA ILE A 73 0.86 0.58 -14.06
C ILE A 73 1.91 -0.28 -14.72
N SER A 74 2.69 0.31 -15.60
CA SER A 74 3.79 -0.37 -16.29
C SER A 74 5.09 0.35 -16.00
N GLU A 75 6.08 -0.38 -15.52
CA GLU A 75 7.40 0.11 -15.14
C GLU A 75 8.48 -0.65 -15.91
N LEU A 76 9.42 0.10 -16.46
CA LEU A 76 10.66 -0.40 -17.01
C LEU A 76 11.79 -0.03 -16.03
N TYR A 77 12.31 -1.02 -15.33
CA TYR A 77 13.44 -0.90 -14.40
C TYR A 77 14.74 -1.28 -15.13
N GLN A 78 15.76 -0.45 -14.99
CA GLN A 78 17.03 -0.63 -15.67
C GLN A 78 18.21 -0.38 -14.74
N PRO A 79 18.95 -1.43 -14.30
CA PRO A 79 20.26 -1.25 -13.67
C PRO A 79 21.21 -0.45 -14.57
N ILE A 80 22.01 0.42 -14.00
CA ILE A 80 22.93 1.30 -14.74
C ILE A 80 24.10 0.49 -15.30
N ASP A 81 24.56 -0.53 -14.55
CA ASP A 81 25.67 -1.40 -14.93
C ASP A 81 25.40 -2.82 -14.42
N TYR A 82 26.17 -3.78 -14.88
CA TYR A 82 26.08 -5.18 -14.46
C TYR A 82 26.40 -5.32 -12.97
N GLY A 83 25.42 -5.85 -12.21
CA GLY A 83 25.55 -5.97 -10.74
C GLY A 83 25.53 -4.65 -9.98
N SER A 84 25.09 -3.56 -10.62
CA SER A 84 24.93 -2.26 -9.97
C SER A 84 23.70 -2.22 -9.08
N ASP A 85 23.86 -1.65 -7.89
CA ASP A 85 22.73 -1.28 -7.02
C ASP A 85 22.02 -0.01 -7.52
N TRP A 86 22.67 0.78 -8.40
CA TRP A 86 22.06 1.94 -9.01
C TRP A 86 21.22 1.56 -10.21
N PHE A 87 20.06 2.16 -10.31
CA PHE A 87 19.14 1.93 -11.41
C PHE A 87 18.43 3.22 -11.85
N THR A 88 17.82 3.14 -13.01
CA THR A 88 16.84 4.11 -13.49
C THR A 88 15.53 3.39 -13.77
N SER A 89 14.41 4.12 -13.74
CA SER A 89 13.11 3.56 -14.05
C SER A 89 12.25 4.56 -14.82
N ALA A 90 11.45 4.04 -15.73
CA ALA A 90 10.41 4.79 -16.42
C ALA A 90 9.07 4.14 -16.13
N ILE A 91 8.04 4.95 -15.85
CA ILE A 91 6.71 4.47 -15.49
C ILE A 91 5.65 5.15 -16.31
N VAL A 92 4.61 4.40 -16.66
CA VAL A 92 3.35 4.91 -17.20
C VAL A 92 2.20 4.27 -16.45
N GLY A 93 1.16 5.03 -16.17
CA GLY A 93 0.06 4.56 -15.35
C GLY A 93 -1.29 5.11 -15.79
N PHE A 94 -2.31 4.31 -15.54
CA PHE A 94 -3.71 4.68 -15.60
C PHE A 94 -4.44 4.12 -14.39
N VAL A 95 -5.14 4.99 -13.67
CA VAL A 95 -5.97 4.61 -12.52
C VAL A 95 -7.34 5.22 -12.70
N ARG A 96 -8.40 4.43 -12.50
CA ARG A 96 -9.77 4.92 -12.36
C ARG A 96 -10.39 4.29 -11.11
N GLU A 97 -10.94 5.15 -10.27
CA GLU A 97 -11.59 4.75 -9.03
C GLU A 97 -12.74 5.71 -8.71
N ASP A 98 -13.75 5.19 -8.03
CA ASP A 98 -14.83 6.02 -7.52
C ASP A 98 -14.47 6.51 -6.11
N ARG A 99 -14.52 7.84 -5.93
CA ARG A 99 -14.22 8.51 -4.65
C ARG A 99 -15.47 9.10 -4.05
N ALA A 100 -15.77 8.70 -2.84
CA ALA A 100 -16.83 9.25 -2.04
C ALA A 100 -16.31 10.40 -1.18
N LEU A 101 -17.03 11.53 -1.16
CA LEU A 101 -16.75 12.64 -0.28
C LEU A 101 -17.77 12.68 0.84
N TYR A 102 -17.28 12.76 2.07
CA TYR A 102 -18.09 12.83 3.27
C TYR A 102 -17.88 14.17 3.96
N GLU A 103 -18.98 14.77 4.41
CA GLU A 103 -18.99 15.94 5.30
C GLU A 103 -19.73 15.55 6.56
N GLU A 104 -19.10 15.71 7.72
CA GLU A 104 -19.66 15.33 9.02
C GLU A 104 -20.23 13.89 9.06
N GLY A 105 -19.57 12.97 8.34
CA GLY A 105 -19.97 11.55 8.24
C GLY A 105 -21.17 11.28 7.33
N THR A 106 -21.62 12.27 6.56
CA THR A 106 -22.68 12.12 5.55
C THR A 106 -22.06 12.12 4.16
N LEU A 107 -22.42 11.18 3.32
CA LEU A 107 -22.00 11.13 1.92
C LEU A 107 -22.60 12.34 1.17
N THR A 108 -21.77 13.25 0.71
CA THR A 108 -22.20 14.46 -0.02
C THR A 108 -22.07 14.34 -1.51
N SER A 109 -21.03 13.66 -1.97
CA SER A 109 -20.75 13.51 -3.40
C SER A 109 -19.97 12.23 -3.71
N THR A 110 -20.12 11.72 -4.92
CA THR A 110 -19.30 10.64 -5.48
C THR A 110 -18.76 11.08 -6.84
N TYR A 111 -17.47 10.84 -7.04
CA TYR A 111 -16.77 11.14 -8.29
C TYR A 111 -16.10 9.90 -8.83
N SER A 112 -16.16 9.72 -10.16
CA SER A 112 -15.24 8.83 -10.87
C SER A 112 -13.99 9.63 -11.21
N THR A 113 -12.87 9.26 -10.60
CA THR A 113 -11.58 9.92 -10.75
C THR A 113 -10.71 9.09 -11.68
N GLU A 114 -10.30 9.69 -12.80
CA GLU A 114 -9.34 9.10 -13.74
C GLU A 114 -8.00 9.81 -13.61
N THR A 115 -6.94 9.05 -13.31
CA THR A 115 -5.55 9.55 -13.26
C THR A 115 -4.75 8.89 -14.38
N ARG A 116 -4.04 9.69 -15.14
CA ARG A 116 -3.04 9.24 -16.11
C ARG A 116 -1.70 9.80 -15.69
N GLU A 117 -0.73 8.95 -15.52
CA GLU A 117 0.58 9.38 -15.07
C GLU A 117 1.70 8.80 -15.92
N TYR A 118 2.80 9.53 -15.95
CA TYR A 118 4.07 9.04 -16.44
C TYR A 118 5.21 9.69 -15.66
N GLY A 119 6.33 9.07 -15.64
CA GLY A 119 7.46 9.62 -14.92
C GLY A 119 8.75 8.85 -15.14
N PHE A 120 9.77 9.39 -14.53
CA PHE A 120 11.11 8.85 -14.57
C PHE A 120 11.77 9.04 -13.21
N ASP A 121 12.52 8.04 -12.78
CA ASP A 121 13.29 8.10 -11.55
C ASP A 121 14.64 7.40 -11.67
N ALA A 122 15.53 7.72 -10.75
CA ALA A 122 16.76 7.03 -10.49
C ALA A 122 16.76 6.61 -9.02
N GLY A 123 17.38 5.48 -8.72
CA GLY A 123 17.37 4.96 -7.38
C GLY A 123 18.59 4.11 -7.06
N TYR A 124 18.63 3.74 -5.79
CA TYR A 124 19.62 2.83 -5.23
C TYR A 124 18.89 1.67 -4.55
N SER A 125 19.22 0.46 -4.95
CA SER A 125 18.67 -0.77 -4.36
C SER A 125 19.41 -1.11 -3.07
N LEU A 126 18.66 -1.49 -2.04
CA LEU A 126 19.15 -2.00 -0.77
C LEU A 126 19.09 -3.53 -0.75
N ASP A 127 19.57 -4.16 -1.78
CA ASP A 127 19.40 -5.60 -2.08
C ASP A 127 17.90 -5.97 -2.20
N THR A 128 17.51 -7.04 -1.50
CA THR A 128 16.12 -7.51 -1.43
C THR A 128 15.29 -6.82 -0.35
N ARG A 129 15.87 -5.87 0.39
CA ARG A 129 15.24 -5.24 1.56
C ARG A 129 14.51 -3.95 1.25
N GLY A 130 14.82 -3.33 0.11
CA GLY A 130 14.17 -2.07 -0.23
C GLY A 130 14.94 -1.25 -1.26
N GLU A 131 14.53 0.00 -1.41
CA GLU A 131 15.12 0.92 -2.38
C GLU A 131 14.90 2.39 -1.96
N PHE A 132 15.78 3.24 -2.43
CA PHE A 132 15.60 4.68 -2.38
C PHE A 132 15.48 5.21 -3.80
N ARG A 133 14.50 6.07 -4.06
CA ARG A 133 14.23 6.66 -5.38
C ARG A 133 14.11 8.17 -5.30
N ILE A 134 14.58 8.86 -6.33
CA ILE A 134 14.29 10.26 -6.59
C ILE A 134 13.85 10.40 -8.04
N GLY A 135 12.87 11.24 -8.30
CA GLY A 135 12.35 11.37 -9.66
C GLY A 135 11.24 12.41 -9.79
N PHE A 136 10.55 12.31 -10.90
CA PHE A 136 9.37 13.10 -11.13
C PHE A 136 8.20 12.23 -11.63
N ARG A 137 7.00 12.67 -11.36
CA ARG A 137 5.74 12.15 -11.91
C ARG A 137 4.97 13.32 -12.50
N GLN A 138 4.41 13.10 -13.66
CA GLN A 138 3.42 14.00 -14.25
C GLN A 138 2.10 13.26 -14.30
N ALA A 139 1.05 13.85 -13.71
CA ALA A 139 -0.25 13.21 -13.59
C ALA A 139 -1.37 14.16 -13.96
N ASP A 140 -2.20 13.73 -14.91
CA ASP A 140 -3.46 14.38 -15.28
C ASP A 140 -4.61 13.67 -14.56
N ILE A 141 -5.37 14.40 -13.76
CA ILE A 141 -6.52 13.89 -13.01
C ILE A 141 -7.79 14.51 -13.59
N LYS A 142 -8.77 13.66 -13.90
CA LYS A 142 -10.14 14.07 -14.29
C LYS A 142 -11.13 13.56 -13.28
N ASN A 143 -11.92 14.47 -12.72
CA ASN A 143 -13.00 14.14 -11.80
C ASN A 143 -14.34 14.29 -12.51
N ASN A 144 -15.04 13.18 -12.69
CA ASN A 144 -16.38 13.14 -13.27
C ASN A 144 -17.37 12.90 -12.14
N ARG A 145 -18.24 13.86 -11.85
CA ARG A 145 -19.25 13.71 -10.81
C ARG A 145 -20.27 12.65 -11.21
N LEU A 146 -20.49 11.70 -10.30
CA LEU A 146 -21.53 10.66 -10.42
C LEU A 146 -22.78 11.03 -9.61
N LEU A 147 -22.58 11.59 -8.41
CA LEU A 147 -23.67 11.94 -7.49
C LEU A 147 -23.31 13.17 -6.65
N GLY A 148 -24.32 13.93 -6.20
CA GLY A 148 -24.17 15.01 -5.23
C GLY A 148 -23.80 16.36 -5.80
N ALA A 149 -23.29 17.25 -4.95
CA ALA A 149 -22.92 18.62 -5.32
C ALA A 149 -21.58 18.67 -6.09
N ASP A 150 -21.39 19.72 -6.89
CA ASP A 150 -20.18 19.94 -7.68
C ASP A 150 -19.16 20.71 -6.82
N SER A 151 -18.24 20.01 -6.21
CA SER A 151 -17.28 20.56 -5.26
C SER A 151 -15.81 20.33 -5.67
N LEU A 152 -15.53 19.47 -6.66
CA LEU A 152 -14.17 19.22 -7.14
C LEU A 152 -13.94 19.80 -8.53
N SER A 153 -12.73 20.30 -8.76
CA SER A 153 -12.29 20.68 -10.10
C SER A 153 -12.33 19.49 -11.05
N THR A 154 -12.93 19.66 -12.22
CA THR A 154 -13.09 18.59 -13.21
C THR A 154 -11.78 18.12 -13.80
N LYS A 155 -10.75 18.97 -13.81
CA LYS A 155 -9.41 18.64 -14.29
C LYS A 155 -8.35 19.24 -13.36
N VAL A 156 -7.35 18.42 -13.01
CA VAL A 156 -6.23 18.78 -12.14
C VAL A 156 -4.97 18.17 -12.71
N ASP A 157 -3.92 18.96 -12.83
CA ASP A 157 -2.58 18.47 -13.12
C ASP A 157 -1.83 18.34 -11.79
N ASP A 158 -1.48 17.11 -11.42
CA ASP A 158 -0.85 16.76 -10.14
C ASP A 158 0.58 16.27 -10.39
N SER A 159 1.42 17.20 -10.88
CA SER A 159 2.79 16.90 -11.29
C SER A 159 3.77 17.24 -10.18
N ARG A 160 4.70 16.30 -9.87
CA ARG A 160 5.58 16.42 -8.70
C ARG A 160 6.99 15.88 -8.93
N TYR A 161 7.94 16.44 -8.22
CA TYR A 161 9.19 15.79 -7.85
C TYR A 161 8.98 14.98 -6.58
N PHE A 162 9.69 13.89 -6.41
CA PHE A 162 9.60 13.08 -5.20
C PHE A 162 10.95 12.49 -4.79
N ALA A 163 11.06 12.19 -3.49
CA ALA A 163 12.06 11.32 -2.91
C ALA A 163 11.32 10.24 -2.09
N ARG A 164 11.56 8.97 -2.41
CA ARG A 164 10.85 7.82 -1.81
C ARG A 164 11.85 6.84 -1.22
N LEU A 165 11.55 6.36 -0.02
CA LEU A 165 12.21 5.24 0.62
C LEU A 165 11.18 4.11 0.80
N GLY A 166 11.45 2.96 0.22
CA GLY A 166 10.75 1.71 0.50
C GLY A 166 11.70 0.73 1.17
N PHE A 167 11.32 0.22 2.33
CA PHE A 167 12.06 -0.81 3.05
C PHE A 167 11.07 -1.83 3.59
N ASP A 168 11.24 -3.12 3.23
CA ASP A 168 10.35 -4.19 3.66
C ASP A 168 11.16 -5.47 3.88
N THR A 169 11.14 -5.95 5.11
CA THR A 169 11.76 -7.20 5.53
C THR A 169 10.78 -8.09 6.29
N LEU A 170 9.48 -7.79 6.17
CA LEU A 170 8.46 -8.61 6.83
C LEU A 170 8.46 -10.04 6.28
N ASP A 171 8.35 -11.01 7.19
CA ASP A 171 8.30 -12.44 6.87
C ASP A 171 6.93 -12.85 6.27
N SER A 172 5.88 -12.07 6.49
CA SER A 172 4.54 -12.34 6.01
C SER A 172 3.79 -11.05 5.67
N LEU A 173 2.96 -11.10 4.63
CA LEU A 173 2.12 -9.98 4.20
C LEU A 173 0.87 -9.78 5.07
N GLY A 174 0.39 -10.84 5.70
CA GLY A 174 -0.86 -10.81 6.46
C GLY A 174 -0.66 -10.85 7.97
N PHE A 175 0.18 -11.75 8.44
CA PHE A 175 0.44 -11.97 9.86
C PHE A 175 1.95 -11.95 10.14
N PRO A 176 2.60 -10.79 9.95
CA PRO A 176 4.05 -10.69 10.11
C PRO A 176 4.46 -10.96 11.56
N THR A 177 5.50 -11.78 11.74
CA THR A 177 6.05 -12.13 13.06
C THR A 177 7.41 -11.51 13.30
N GLU A 178 8.11 -11.13 12.26
CA GLU A 178 9.42 -10.48 12.31
C GLU A 178 9.65 -9.54 11.12
N GLY A 179 10.72 -8.75 11.19
CA GLY A 179 11.06 -7.77 10.17
C GLY A 179 10.48 -6.38 10.45
N ALA A 180 10.47 -5.54 9.45
CA ALA A 180 9.87 -4.21 9.48
C ALA A 180 9.52 -3.75 8.07
N ARG A 181 8.48 -2.93 7.95
CA ARG A 181 8.18 -2.18 6.74
C ARG A 181 8.19 -0.69 7.03
N VAL A 182 8.86 0.08 6.19
CA VAL A 182 8.90 1.53 6.21
C VAL A 182 8.72 2.03 4.79
N LEU A 183 7.67 2.82 4.57
CA LEU A 183 7.41 3.51 3.32
C LEU A 183 7.38 5.00 3.62
N GLY A 184 8.25 5.76 2.99
CA GLY A 184 8.32 7.21 3.16
C GLY A 184 8.42 7.91 1.82
N GLU A 185 7.63 8.95 1.61
CA GLU A 185 7.72 9.81 0.44
C GLU A 185 7.68 11.29 0.85
N TYR A 186 8.56 12.07 0.28
CA TYR A 186 8.50 13.52 0.26
C TYR A 186 8.25 13.97 -1.17
N SER A 187 7.22 14.77 -1.38
CA SER A 187 6.78 15.22 -2.71
C SER A 187 6.70 16.74 -2.78
N ILE A 188 7.18 17.31 -3.88
CA ILE A 188 7.13 18.73 -4.21
C ILE A 188 6.30 18.89 -5.48
N TYR A 189 5.13 19.47 -5.36
CA TYR A 189 4.24 19.76 -6.48
C TYR A 189 4.59 21.14 -7.03
N ASP A 190 5.03 21.20 -8.30
CA ASP A 190 5.59 22.41 -8.88
C ASP A 190 4.91 22.76 -10.21
N ALA A 191 4.46 24.00 -10.33
CA ALA A 191 3.88 24.54 -11.56
C ALA A 191 4.82 24.46 -12.78
N LYS A 192 6.14 24.37 -12.57
CA LYS A 192 7.11 24.16 -13.66
C LYS A 192 6.98 22.80 -14.31
N LEU A 193 6.49 21.79 -13.57
CA LEU A 193 6.13 20.49 -14.10
C LEU A 193 4.70 20.45 -14.66
N GLY A 194 3.94 21.53 -14.54
CA GLY A 194 2.55 21.58 -14.93
C GLY A 194 1.56 21.39 -13.80
N ALA A 195 2.01 21.26 -12.54
CA ALA A 195 1.09 21.14 -11.41
C ALA A 195 0.14 22.33 -11.34
N THR A 196 -1.14 22.06 -11.20
CA THR A 196 -2.17 23.10 -11.04
C THR A 196 -1.91 23.94 -9.79
N ARG A 197 -1.19 23.38 -8.81
CA ARG A 197 -0.89 24.03 -7.53
C ARG A 197 0.50 23.67 -7.03
N GLN A 198 1.04 24.55 -6.18
CA GLN A 198 2.35 24.38 -5.57
C GLN A 198 2.16 24.09 -4.08
N TYR A 199 2.67 22.98 -3.62
CA TYR A 199 2.75 22.59 -2.21
C TYR A 199 3.75 21.45 -2.04
N ASP A 200 4.18 21.24 -0.82
CA ASP A 200 5.02 20.11 -0.44
C ASP A 200 4.26 19.20 0.49
N GLY A 201 4.56 17.91 0.43
CA GLY A 201 3.95 16.91 1.28
C GLY A 201 4.92 15.83 1.71
N VAL A 202 4.63 15.23 2.85
CA VAL A 202 5.33 14.04 3.35
C VAL A 202 4.33 12.99 3.76
N THR A 203 4.63 11.74 3.42
CA THR A 203 3.88 10.56 3.89
C THR A 203 4.85 9.57 4.48
N LEU A 204 4.47 8.93 5.57
CA LEU A 204 5.24 7.90 6.25
C LEU A 204 4.30 6.81 6.75
N ASP A 205 4.56 5.57 6.37
CA ASP A 205 3.90 4.36 6.88
C ASP A 205 4.97 3.44 7.46
N ILE A 206 4.75 2.97 8.68
CA ILE A 206 5.65 2.08 9.40
C ILE A 206 4.84 0.93 9.96
N LEU A 207 5.33 -0.30 9.78
CA LEU A 207 4.79 -1.49 10.42
C LEU A 207 5.94 -2.30 11.00
N TYR A 208 5.82 -2.63 12.29
CA TYR A 208 6.89 -3.31 13.03
C TYR A 208 6.33 -4.33 14.04
N PRO A 209 6.47 -5.64 13.78
CA PRO A 209 6.26 -6.68 14.78
C PRO A 209 7.41 -6.64 15.79
N PHE A 210 7.14 -6.13 16.98
CA PHE A 210 8.17 -5.90 18.02
C PHE A 210 8.20 -7.01 19.08
N TYR A 211 7.26 -7.94 19.06
CA TYR A 211 7.24 -9.08 19.94
C TYR A 211 6.62 -10.30 19.25
N HIS A 212 7.31 -11.43 19.31
CA HIS A 212 6.77 -12.71 18.89
C HIS A 212 7.23 -13.81 19.87
N SER A 213 6.29 -14.51 20.46
CA SER A 213 6.57 -15.67 21.33
C SER A 213 5.34 -16.57 21.46
N GLN A 214 5.55 -17.89 21.42
CA GLN A 214 4.50 -18.89 21.62
C GLN A 214 3.26 -18.68 20.74
N GLY A 215 3.46 -18.23 19.48
CA GLY A 215 2.40 -17.96 18.53
C GLY A 215 1.63 -16.65 18.77
N MET A 216 2.00 -15.87 19.79
CA MET A 216 1.51 -14.52 20.03
C MET A 216 2.44 -13.51 19.40
N THR A 217 1.90 -12.58 18.61
CA THR A 217 2.63 -11.47 18.00
C THR A 217 2.00 -10.15 18.39
N LEU A 218 2.85 -9.15 18.64
CA LEU A 218 2.45 -7.76 18.85
C LEU A 218 3.10 -6.89 17.77
N VAL A 219 2.28 -6.07 17.10
CA VAL A 219 2.67 -5.24 15.97
C VAL A 219 2.31 -3.79 16.27
N GLY A 220 3.25 -2.89 16.05
CA GLY A 220 3.01 -1.46 15.99
C GLY A 220 2.88 -0.99 14.54
N GLN A 221 1.95 -0.11 14.28
CA GLN A 221 1.79 0.59 13.01
C GLN A 221 1.70 2.09 13.26
N GLY A 222 2.38 2.88 12.42
CA GLY A 222 2.29 4.33 12.38
C GLY A 222 2.05 4.80 10.96
N TYR A 223 1.05 5.66 10.78
CA TYR A 223 0.80 6.35 9.52
C TYR A 223 0.77 7.84 9.77
N PHE A 224 1.47 8.60 8.95
CA PHE A 224 1.53 10.04 9.04
C PHE A 224 1.57 10.64 7.64
N SER A 225 0.73 11.66 7.41
CA SER A 225 0.72 12.45 6.18
C SER A 225 0.52 13.92 6.51
N TYR A 226 1.35 14.77 5.92
CA TYR A 226 1.35 16.19 6.21
C TYR A 226 1.64 17.01 4.96
N LEU A 227 0.86 18.08 4.74
CA LEU A 227 1.09 19.10 3.73
C LEU A 227 1.65 20.37 4.38
N PHE A 228 2.75 20.89 3.84
CA PHE A 228 3.46 22.02 4.43
C PHE A 228 2.82 23.38 4.13
N GLU A 229 2.00 23.49 3.09
CA GLU A 229 1.30 24.73 2.75
C GLU A 229 -0.16 24.75 3.24
N ASN A 230 -0.61 25.99 3.55
CA ASN A 230 -1.98 26.26 4.00
C ASN A 230 -2.94 26.59 2.84
N ALA A 231 -2.52 26.49 1.58
CA ALA A 231 -3.36 26.82 0.44
C ALA A 231 -4.59 25.91 0.40
N VAL A 232 -5.69 26.42 0.91
CA VAL A 232 -6.98 25.75 0.88
C VAL A 232 -7.51 25.76 -0.53
N THR A 233 -7.67 24.57 -1.09
CA THR A 233 -8.33 24.46 -2.37
C THR A 233 -8.98 23.09 -2.48
N ASP A 234 -10.07 23.04 -3.19
CA ASP A 234 -10.85 21.88 -3.57
C ASP A 234 -10.05 20.73 -4.22
N VAL A 235 -8.81 21.01 -4.63
CA VAL A 235 -7.92 20.13 -5.40
C VAL A 235 -6.79 19.53 -4.57
N THR A 236 -6.69 19.91 -3.30
CA THR A 236 -5.62 19.43 -2.40
C THR A 236 -5.77 17.92 -2.18
N PRO A 237 -4.68 17.14 -2.22
CA PRO A 237 -4.71 15.73 -1.86
C PRO A 237 -5.37 15.55 -0.53
N ARG A 238 -6.21 14.55 -0.44
CA ARG A 238 -6.87 14.18 0.80
C ARG A 238 -6.34 12.82 1.21
N TYR A 239 -5.77 12.79 2.39
CA TYR A 239 -5.42 11.54 3.04
C TYR A 239 -6.63 11.03 3.79
N SER A 240 -6.86 9.73 3.72
CA SER A 240 -8.04 9.12 4.31
C SER A 240 -7.68 8.11 5.39
N LEU A 241 -8.57 7.97 6.34
CA LEU A 241 -8.56 6.93 7.36
C LEU A 241 -9.94 6.25 7.40
N GLY A 242 -9.98 5.09 8.00
CA GLY A 242 -11.12 4.19 8.11
C GLY A 242 -10.77 2.79 7.65
N GLY A 243 -11.55 1.80 8.09
CA GLY A 243 -11.32 0.39 7.83
C GLY A 243 -10.46 -0.30 8.89
N PHE A 244 -10.24 -1.59 8.68
CA PHE A 244 -9.53 -2.45 9.63
C PHE A 244 -8.13 -1.92 9.98
N THR A 245 -7.83 -1.79 11.27
CA THR A 245 -6.61 -1.22 11.86
C THR A 245 -6.35 0.26 11.61
N ARG A 246 -7.29 0.98 10.96
CA ARG A 246 -7.17 2.40 10.59
C ARG A 246 -8.35 3.22 11.10
N LEU A 247 -8.70 3.13 12.36
CA LEU A 247 -9.95 3.57 13.01
C LEU A 247 -11.10 2.64 12.60
N SER A 248 -11.02 1.40 13.06
CA SER A 248 -11.85 0.26 12.64
C SER A 248 -13.36 0.43 12.83
N GLY A 249 -13.84 1.46 13.50
CA GLY A 249 -15.27 1.77 13.59
C GLY A 249 -15.82 2.53 12.40
N TYR A 250 -14.95 3.07 11.55
CA TYR A 250 -15.30 3.70 10.27
C TYR A 250 -15.15 2.71 9.13
N SER A 251 -15.90 2.92 8.07
CA SER A 251 -15.71 2.20 6.82
C SER A 251 -14.43 2.67 6.12
N PRO A 252 -13.87 1.90 5.18
CA PRO A 252 -12.68 2.30 4.44
C PRO A 252 -12.80 3.70 3.85
N ASP A 253 -11.78 4.53 4.09
CA ASP A 253 -11.65 5.89 3.57
C ASP A 253 -12.83 6.83 3.89
N GLU A 254 -13.60 6.54 4.95
CA GLU A 254 -14.77 7.32 5.34
C GLU A 254 -14.42 8.73 5.84
N ILE A 255 -13.27 8.89 6.48
CA ILE A 255 -12.81 10.20 6.93
C ILE A 255 -11.59 10.63 6.13
N SER A 256 -11.58 11.87 5.65
CA SER A 256 -10.50 12.40 4.81
C SER A 256 -10.14 13.84 5.18
N GLY A 257 -8.86 14.17 5.03
CA GLY A 257 -8.32 15.49 5.35
C GLY A 257 -7.02 15.78 4.61
N ARG A 258 -6.48 16.99 4.82
CA ARG A 258 -5.19 17.40 4.27
C ARG A 258 -4.00 16.87 5.04
N HIS A 259 -4.23 16.50 6.29
CA HIS A 259 -3.24 15.86 7.15
C HIS A 259 -3.89 14.64 7.77
N ALA A 260 -3.10 13.62 8.03
CA ALA A 260 -3.56 12.43 8.74
C ALA A 260 -2.49 11.95 9.70
N GLY A 261 -2.91 11.41 10.82
CA GLY A 261 -2.03 10.76 11.77
C GLY A 261 -2.74 9.58 12.41
N LEU A 262 -2.08 8.42 12.44
CA LEU A 262 -2.59 7.21 13.05
C LEU A 262 -1.46 6.47 13.76
N LEU A 263 -1.73 6.03 14.98
CA LEU A 263 -0.97 5.00 15.67
C LEU A 263 -1.89 3.83 15.91
N SER A 264 -1.46 2.63 15.55
CA SER A 264 -2.18 1.41 15.79
C SER A 264 -1.27 0.39 16.46
N PHE A 265 -1.85 -0.32 17.41
CA PHE A 265 -1.25 -1.46 18.09
C PHE A 265 -2.13 -2.66 17.84
N MET A 266 -1.57 -3.72 17.30
CA MET A 266 -2.29 -4.95 17.01
C MET A 266 -1.63 -6.11 17.74
N GLY A 267 -2.47 -6.96 18.35
CA GLY A 267 -2.03 -8.23 18.93
C GLY A 267 -2.81 -9.37 18.32
N TYR A 268 -2.12 -10.46 17.96
CA TYR A 268 -2.79 -11.66 17.49
C TYR A 268 -2.07 -12.93 17.91
N LYS A 269 -2.85 -14.00 18.04
CA LYS A 269 -2.38 -15.31 18.42
C LYS A 269 -2.79 -16.34 17.37
N ARG A 270 -1.85 -17.16 16.94
CA ARG A 270 -2.11 -18.32 16.11
C ARG A 270 -2.80 -19.40 16.97
N LEU A 271 -3.93 -19.92 16.49
CA LEU A 271 -4.79 -20.85 17.22
C LEU A 271 -4.42 -22.33 16.96
N ASN A 272 -3.81 -22.62 15.82
CA ASN A 272 -3.50 -23.99 15.41
C ASN A 272 -2.04 -24.13 15.01
N GLU A 273 -1.39 -25.18 15.45
CA GLU A 273 -0.04 -25.57 15.05
C GLU A 273 -0.04 -26.41 13.77
N ARG A 274 -1.15 -27.09 13.48
CA ARG A 274 -1.36 -27.87 12.26
C ARG A 274 -2.53 -27.30 11.51
N ALA A 275 -2.42 -27.31 10.18
CA ALA A 275 -3.50 -26.90 9.30
C ALA A 275 -4.82 -27.61 9.64
N VAL A 276 -5.89 -26.85 9.71
CA VAL A 276 -7.25 -27.34 9.92
C VAL A 276 -7.92 -27.38 8.56
N VAL A 277 -8.14 -28.61 8.02
CA VAL A 277 -8.80 -28.88 6.72
C VAL A 277 -7.84 -28.94 5.50
N PRO A 278 -8.21 -29.54 4.37
CA PRO A 278 -7.32 -29.89 3.26
C PRO A 278 -6.58 -28.72 2.57
N ILE A 279 -6.72 -27.51 3.10
CA ILE A 279 -5.98 -26.32 2.70
C ILE A 279 -5.14 -25.90 3.91
N ASP A 280 -3.83 -25.94 3.77
CA ASP A 280 -2.81 -25.69 4.81
C ASP A 280 -2.94 -24.25 5.37
N GLN A 281 -3.87 -24.03 6.30
CA GLN A 281 -4.25 -22.69 6.78
C GLN A 281 -3.99 -22.53 8.27
N HIS A 282 -3.37 -21.40 8.63
CA HIS A 282 -3.26 -20.96 10.00
C HIS A 282 -4.42 -20.02 10.36
N LEU A 283 -5.01 -20.27 11.52
CA LEU A 283 -6.08 -19.45 12.07
C LEU A 283 -5.53 -18.55 13.17
N PHE A 284 -6.04 -17.34 13.23
CA PHE A 284 -5.64 -16.32 14.17
C PHE A 284 -6.86 -15.70 14.85
N ILE A 285 -6.67 -15.28 16.10
CA ILE A 285 -7.57 -14.37 16.79
C ILE A 285 -6.76 -13.18 17.27
N GLY A 286 -7.32 -11.98 17.20
CA GLY A 286 -6.58 -10.81 17.60
C GLY A 286 -7.45 -9.61 17.91
N PHE A 287 -6.77 -8.54 18.24
CA PHE A 287 -7.35 -7.24 18.54
C PHE A 287 -6.49 -6.11 17.99
N SER A 288 -7.08 -4.94 17.79
CA SER A 288 -6.36 -3.69 17.57
C SER A 288 -6.76 -2.63 18.59
N LEU A 289 -5.85 -1.71 18.87
CA LEU A 289 -6.07 -0.45 19.57
C LEU A 289 -5.53 0.65 18.68
N GLU A 290 -6.33 1.67 18.44
CA GLU A 290 -6.06 2.67 17.41
C GLU A 290 -6.30 4.07 17.97
N ALA A 291 -5.42 5.01 17.60
CA ALA A 291 -5.57 6.42 17.92
C ALA A 291 -5.11 7.26 16.74
N GLY A 292 -5.98 8.11 16.22
CA GLY A 292 -5.66 8.92 15.06
C GLY A 292 -6.79 9.84 14.62
N ASN A 293 -6.55 10.63 13.61
CA ASN A 293 -7.56 11.45 12.96
C ASN A 293 -7.02 11.99 11.62
N VAL A 294 -7.94 12.56 10.85
CA VAL A 294 -7.63 13.43 9.72
C VAL A 294 -7.93 14.88 10.09
N PHE A 295 -7.15 15.81 9.54
CA PHE A 295 -7.24 17.22 9.90
C PHE A 295 -7.28 18.07 8.64
N GLN A 296 -8.12 19.11 8.64
CA GLN A 296 -8.17 20.07 7.53
C GLN A 296 -7.15 21.20 7.71
N ASP A 297 -6.87 21.57 8.95
CA ASP A 297 -5.90 22.60 9.31
C ASP A 297 -4.81 22.02 10.23
N ARG A 298 -3.57 22.47 10.05
CA ARG A 298 -2.43 22.06 10.89
C ARG A 298 -2.60 22.43 12.37
N ASN A 299 -3.38 23.48 12.67
CA ASN A 299 -3.63 23.89 14.05
C ASN A 299 -4.54 22.90 14.79
N GLU A 300 -5.25 22.02 14.07
CA GLU A 300 -6.10 20.97 14.63
C GLU A 300 -5.29 19.74 15.04
N ILE A 301 -4.03 19.62 14.59
CA ILE A 301 -3.15 18.48 14.87
C ILE A 301 -2.72 18.53 16.34
N ARG A 302 -3.52 17.90 17.20
CA ARG A 302 -3.27 17.78 18.64
C ARG A 302 -3.76 16.42 19.12
N TRP A 303 -3.09 15.86 20.09
CA TRP A 303 -3.52 14.59 20.69
C TRP A 303 -4.94 14.60 21.23
N GLY A 304 -5.42 15.74 21.74
CA GLY A 304 -6.79 15.88 22.22
C GLY A 304 -7.86 15.81 21.12
N ASN A 305 -7.47 15.88 19.86
CA ASN A 305 -8.36 15.74 18.70
C ASN A 305 -8.23 14.35 18.04
N ALA A 306 -7.39 13.47 18.57
CA ALA A 306 -7.29 12.10 18.07
C ALA A 306 -8.52 11.30 18.53
N LEU A 307 -9.13 10.60 17.58
CA LEU A 307 -10.18 9.62 17.84
C LEU A 307 -9.54 8.33 18.34
N SER A 308 -10.12 7.71 19.35
CA SER A 308 -9.72 6.40 19.84
C SER A 308 -10.62 5.31 19.28
N GLY A 309 -10.04 4.20 18.90
CA GLY A 309 -10.76 3.06 18.34
C GLY A 309 -10.06 1.73 18.59
N GLY A 310 -10.66 0.69 18.07
CA GLY A 310 -10.09 -0.64 18.11
C GLY A 310 -11.02 -1.68 17.54
N SER A 311 -10.51 -2.88 17.37
CA SER A 311 -11.28 -4.01 16.86
C SER A 311 -10.93 -5.32 17.56
N LEU A 312 -11.84 -6.28 17.42
CA LEU A 312 -11.58 -7.71 17.62
C LEU A 312 -11.71 -8.38 16.26
N PHE A 313 -10.83 -9.32 15.97
CA PHE A 313 -10.86 -10.01 14.69
C PHE A 313 -10.48 -11.48 14.79
N VAL A 314 -10.97 -12.24 13.82
CA VAL A 314 -10.45 -13.56 13.47
C VAL A 314 -9.82 -13.46 12.10
N GLY A 315 -8.75 -14.21 11.90
CA GLY A 315 -8.04 -14.19 10.63
C GLY A 315 -7.61 -15.59 10.20
N ALA A 316 -7.33 -15.71 8.91
CA ALA A 316 -6.81 -16.93 8.32
C ALA A 316 -5.78 -16.58 7.24
N ASP A 317 -4.70 -17.36 7.20
CA ASP A 317 -3.77 -17.30 6.08
C ASP A 317 -4.29 -18.25 4.99
N THR A 318 -4.68 -17.73 3.85
CA THR A 318 -5.38 -18.52 2.81
C THR A 318 -4.58 -18.56 1.50
N ALA A 319 -4.91 -19.51 0.63
CA ALA A 319 -4.25 -19.64 -0.68
C ALA A 319 -4.42 -18.42 -1.61
N VAL A 320 -5.46 -17.60 -1.35
CA VAL A 320 -5.73 -16.38 -2.11
C VAL A 320 -5.28 -15.10 -1.37
N GLY A 321 -4.55 -15.29 -0.27
CA GLY A 321 -4.06 -14.22 0.60
C GLY A 321 -4.68 -14.27 2.01
N PRO A 322 -4.20 -13.44 2.93
CA PRO A 322 -4.73 -13.34 4.28
C PRO A 322 -6.17 -12.84 4.29
N GLY A 323 -7.01 -13.46 5.10
CA GLY A 323 -8.40 -13.08 5.31
C GLY A 323 -8.66 -12.64 6.75
N TYR A 324 -9.52 -11.64 6.93
CA TYR A 324 -9.89 -11.09 8.24
C TYR A 324 -11.39 -10.85 8.31
N LEU A 325 -11.98 -11.25 9.39
CA LEU A 325 -13.32 -10.79 9.80
C LEU A 325 -13.15 -10.01 11.11
N SER A 326 -13.41 -8.72 11.06
CA SER A 326 -13.22 -7.81 12.19
C SER A 326 -14.53 -7.15 12.61
N PHE A 327 -14.65 -6.91 13.92
CA PHE A 327 -15.66 -6.03 14.50
C PHE A 327 -14.94 -4.85 15.13
N GLY A 328 -15.15 -3.68 14.56
CA GLY A 328 -14.52 -2.42 14.95
C GLY A 328 -15.46 -1.48 15.67
N ARG A 329 -14.87 -0.66 16.57
CA ARG A 329 -15.55 0.45 17.22
C ARG A 329 -14.61 1.62 17.37
N THR A 330 -15.12 2.82 17.10
CA THR A 330 -14.37 4.08 17.30
C THR A 330 -15.22 5.04 18.16
N GLU A 331 -14.55 5.96 18.82
CA GLU A 331 -15.15 7.04 19.57
C GLU A 331 -16.28 7.73 18.79
N GLY A 332 -17.28 8.26 19.47
CA GLY A 332 -18.49 8.78 18.81
C GLY A 332 -19.52 7.70 18.48
N GLY A 333 -19.27 6.43 18.88
CA GLY A 333 -20.23 5.32 18.73
C GLY A 333 -20.24 4.67 17.35
N ARG A 334 -19.31 5.03 16.48
CA ARG A 334 -19.13 4.39 15.17
C ARG A 334 -18.77 2.91 15.34
N ARG A 335 -19.36 2.07 14.53
CA ARG A 335 -19.15 0.61 14.52
C ARG A 335 -19.14 0.10 13.10
N SER A 336 -18.25 -0.84 12.82
CA SER A 336 -18.24 -1.56 11.55
C SER A 336 -17.97 -3.04 11.76
N VAL A 337 -18.42 -3.85 10.82
CA VAL A 337 -18.01 -5.24 10.65
C VAL A 337 -17.36 -5.32 9.28
N THR A 338 -16.11 -5.71 9.22
CA THR A 338 -15.36 -5.73 7.95
C THR A 338 -14.88 -7.13 7.67
N LEU A 339 -15.20 -7.64 6.49
CA LEU A 339 -14.58 -8.80 5.88
C LEU A 339 -13.53 -8.30 4.88
N SER A 340 -12.29 -8.69 5.06
CA SER A 340 -11.19 -8.34 4.16
C SER A 340 -10.44 -9.59 3.74
N VAL A 341 -10.15 -9.72 2.45
CA VAL A 341 -9.33 -10.79 1.87
C VAL A 341 -8.29 -10.14 0.98
N GLY A 342 -7.05 -10.58 1.05
CA GLY A 342 -5.92 -10.00 0.34
C GLY A 342 -4.95 -9.30 1.29
N ARG A 343 -4.26 -8.28 0.82
CA ARG A 343 -3.22 -7.57 1.58
C ARG A 343 -3.82 -6.40 2.39
N PRO A 344 -4.15 -6.56 3.68
CA PRO A 344 -4.74 -5.48 4.46
C PRO A 344 -3.76 -4.33 4.75
N PHE A 345 -2.47 -4.62 4.66
CA PHE A 345 -1.37 -3.67 4.89
C PHE A 345 -0.64 -3.29 3.59
N ALA A 346 -1.21 -3.59 2.41
CA ALA A 346 -0.62 -3.17 1.14
C ALA A 346 -0.73 -1.65 0.97
N ASP A 347 0.20 -1.12 0.17
CA ASP A 347 0.22 0.29 -0.19
C ASP A 347 -1.13 0.66 -0.80
N ARG A 348 -1.79 1.61 -0.18
CA ARG A 348 -2.93 2.32 -0.76
C ARG A 348 -2.36 3.61 -1.32
N ASP A 349 -1.80 3.52 -2.53
CA ASP A 349 -1.41 4.69 -3.33
C ASP A 349 -2.63 5.41 -3.89
#